data_5fca6d35d859b6adc66aa6973e27dbb4
#
_entry.id   5fca6d35d859b6adc66aa6973e27dbb4
#
_cell.length_a   1.000
_cell.length_b   1.000
_cell.length_c   1.000
_cell.angle_alpha   90.00
_cell.angle_beta   90.00
_cell.angle_gamma   90.00
#
_symmetry.space_group_name_H-M   'P 1'
#
loop_
_entity.id
_entity.type
_entity.pdbx_description
1 polymer ?
#
loop_
_entity_poly.entity_id
_entity_poly.type
_entity_poly.pdbx_seq_one_letter_code
_entity_poly.pdbx_strand_id
1 'polypeptide(L)'
;MTPEQNDLLCRVEGEAPMGKLMRQHWLPACMIEDVAEPDGTPLRVRLLGENMVVFRNTEGRIGALDELCPHRRASLAFGRNEECGLRCLYHGWKFDVDGNAVDMSSEPVDAKLRGTMKTKAYPVVESAGFVWVWMGDPENVIPFSPPNWSAAPAEKISIVKLHGGCNWAQVLEGPIDSAHSSSLHSANMPPATRVTGPPAT
;
A
#
# COMPACT_ATOMS: atom_id res chain seq x y z
N MET A 1 -28.96 3.29 3.42
CA MET A 1 -28.10 2.83 2.32
C MET A 1 -28.49 1.40 1.97
N THR A 2 -28.72 1.08 0.71
CA THR A 2 -29.01 -0.29 0.27
C THR A 2 -27.72 -1.13 0.22
N PRO A 3 -27.79 -2.49 0.21
CA PRO A 3 -26.61 -3.34 0.02
C PRO A 3 -25.82 -2.99 -1.25
N GLU A 4 -26.48 -2.66 -2.35
CA GLU A 4 -25.88 -2.30 -3.63
C GLU A 4 -25.13 -0.96 -3.52
N GLN A 5 -25.69 0.02 -2.81
CA GLN A 5 -25.04 1.31 -2.55
C GLN A 5 -23.82 1.12 -1.66
N ASN A 6 -23.91 0.24 -0.66
CA ASN A 6 -22.79 -0.08 0.20
C ASN A 6 -21.66 -0.78 -0.57
N ASP A 7 -21.99 -1.76 -1.43
CA ASP A 7 -21.00 -2.44 -2.29
C ASP A 7 -20.30 -1.44 -3.23
N LEU A 8 -21.09 -0.54 -3.85
CA LEU A 8 -20.57 0.50 -4.74
C LEU A 8 -19.53 1.41 -4.05
N LEU A 9 -19.82 1.81 -2.81
CA LEU A 9 -18.97 2.76 -2.07
C LEU A 9 -17.78 2.08 -1.39
N CYS A 10 -17.98 0.89 -0.83
CA CYS A 10 -17.02 0.30 0.11
C CYS A 10 -16.06 -0.71 -0.53
N ARG A 11 -16.50 -1.39 -1.58
CA ARG A 11 -15.70 -2.43 -2.23
C ARG A 11 -14.60 -1.81 -3.10
N VAL A 12 -13.37 -2.32 -2.93
CA VAL A 12 -12.17 -1.78 -3.60
C VAL A 12 -11.42 -2.83 -4.44
N GLU A 13 -11.77 -4.11 -4.29
CA GLU A 13 -11.10 -5.20 -4.98
C GLU A 13 -11.54 -5.34 -6.44
N GLY A 14 -10.63 -5.84 -7.26
CA GLY A 14 -10.88 -6.17 -8.68
C GLY A 14 -11.40 -4.96 -9.46
N GLU A 15 -12.53 -5.14 -10.13
CA GLU A 15 -13.14 -4.14 -11.00
C GLU A 15 -14.12 -3.20 -10.28
N ALA A 16 -14.14 -3.21 -8.94
CA ALA A 16 -15.05 -2.37 -8.16
C ALA A 16 -14.84 -0.87 -8.48
N PRO A 17 -15.93 -0.09 -8.67
CA PRO A 17 -15.82 1.32 -9.08
C PRO A 17 -14.97 2.17 -8.13
N MET A 18 -15.13 2.01 -6.82
CA MET A 18 -14.31 2.73 -5.83
C MET A 18 -12.84 2.31 -5.93
N GLY A 19 -12.55 1.03 -6.13
CA GLY A 19 -11.17 0.57 -6.34
C GLY A 19 -10.53 1.19 -7.59
N LYS A 20 -11.29 1.31 -8.70
CA LYS A 20 -10.83 2.00 -9.91
C LYS A 20 -10.54 3.48 -9.65
N LEU A 21 -11.40 4.16 -8.90
CA LEU A 21 -11.19 5.54 -8.51
C LEU A 21 -9.92 5.70 -7.66
N MET A 22 -9.76 4.88 -6.62
CA MET A 22 -8.61 4.94 -5.72
C MET A 22 -7.28 4.68 -6.45
N ARG A 23 -7.28 3.80 -7.46
CA ARG A 23 -6.08 3.51 -8.28
C ARG A 23 -5.63 4.68 -9.15
N GLN A 24 -6.44 5.74 -9.28
CA GLN A 24 -6.06 6.98 -9.96
C GLN A 24 -5.31 7.96 -9.04
N HIS A 25 -4.92 7.51 -7.86
CA HIS A 25 -4.18 8.31 -6.88
C HIS A 25 -2.97 7.53 -6.36
N TRP A 26 -1.95 8.27 -5.92
CA TRP A 26 -0.87 7.69 -5.15
C TRP A 26 -1.37 7.27 -3.77
N LEU A 27 -1.05 6.04 -3.36
CA LEU A 27 -1.49 5.46 -2.11
C LEU A 27 -0.31 5.20 -1.18
N PRO A 28 -0.40 5.51 0.12
CA PRO A 28 0.64 5.15 1.07
C PRO A 28 0.61 3.63 1.28
N ALA A 29 1.74 2.96 0.96
CA ALA A 29 1.87 1.52 1.09
C ALA A 29 2.39 1.11 2.48
N CYS A 30 3.45 1.77 2.94
CA CYS A 30 4.07 1.53 4.23
C CYS A 30 4.85 2.77 4.69
N MET A 31 5.36 2.73 5.91
CA MET A 31 6.31 3.73 6.38
C MET A 31 7.70 3.44 5.79
N ILE A 32 8.51 4.48 5.56
CA ILE A 32 9.90 4.31 5.08
C ILE A 32 10.70 3.45 6.08
N GLU A 33 10.42 3.61 7.38
CA GLU A 33 11.06 2.85 8.46
C GLU A 33 10.82 1.34 8.37
N ASP A 34 9.68 0.92 7.84
CA ASP A 34 9.33 -0.50 7.65
C ASP A 34 10.30 -1.20 6.65
N VAL A 35 10.98 -0.42 5.79
CA VAL A 35 11.92 -0.90 4.75
C VAL A 35 13.17 -0.02 4.71
N ALA A 36 13.68 0.40 5.86
CA ALA A 36 14.80 1.33 5.96
C ALA A 36 16.12 0.72 5.46
N GLU A 37 16.37 -0.55 5.79
CA GLU A 37 17.67 -1.19 5.56
C GLU A 37 17.79 -1.73 4.14
N PRO A 38 18.87 -1.38 3.40
CA PRO A 38 19.21 -2.06 2.16
C PRO A 38 19.38 -3.57 2.39
N ASP A 39 18.89 -4.36 1.45
CA ASP A 39 18.85 -5.83 1.55
C ASP A 39 18.11 -6.37 2.79
N GLY A 40 17.32 -5.52 3.45
CA GLY A 40 16.48 -5.88 4.58
C GLY A 40 15.34 -6.84 4.18
N THR A 41 14.61 -7.29 5.20
CA THR A 41 13.49 -8.22 5.01
C THR A 41 12.40 -7.57 4.16
N PRO A 42 11.93 -8.24 3.09
CA PRO A 42 10.83 -7.75 2.27
C PRO A 42 9.53 -7.62 3.08
N LEU A 43 8.82 -6.53 2.91
CA LEU A 43 7.56 -6.25 3.60
C LEU A 43 6.37 -6.64 2.72
N ARG A 44 5.49 -7.50 3.24
CA ARG A 44 4.21 -7.78 2.58
C ARG A 44 3.22 -6.66 2.86
N VAL A 45 2.61 -6.13 1.81
CA VAL A 45 1.58 -5.09 1.87
C VAL A 45 0.35 -5.55 1.10
N ARG A 46 -0.84 -5.25 1.63
CA ARG A 46 -2.10 -5.48 0.93
C ARG A 46 -2.83 -4.15 0.77
N LEU A 47 -3.05 -3.74 -0.48
CA LEU A 47 -3.80 -2.54 -0.83
C LEU A 47 -4.84 -2.86 -1.90
N LEU A 48 -6.03 -2.31 -1.77
CA LEU A 48 -7.14 -2.44 -2.73
C LEU A 48 -7.39 -3.88 -3.20
N GLY A 49 -7.17 -4.86 -2.30
CA GLY A 49 -7.33 -6.26 -2.60
C GLY A 49 -6.13 -6.95 -3.26
N GLU A 50 -5.10 -6.21 -3.65
CA GLU A 50 -3.86 -6.75 -4.23
C GLU A 50 -2.78 -6.91 -3.17
N ASN A 51 -2.05 -8.02 -3.24
CA ASN A 51 -0.88 -8.25 -2.39
C ASN A 51 0.38 -7.87 -3.16
N MET A 52 1.25 -7.13 -2.51
CA MET A 52 2.55 -6.74 -3.04
C MET A 52 3.64 -6.93 -2.00
N VAL A 53 4.88 -6.92 -2.45
CA VAL A 53 6.06 -6.94 -1.62
C VAL A 53 6.86 -5.67 -1.86
N VAL A 54 7.11 -4.93 -0.78
CA VAL A 54 7.95 -3.72 -0.79
C VAL A 54 9.30 -4.06 -0.20
N PHE A 55 10.39 -3.62 -0.82
CA PHE A 55 11.75 -3.89 -0.36
C PHE A 55 12.70 -2.77 -0.79
N ARG A 56 13.80 -2.60 -0.06
CA ARG A 56 14.89 -1.69 -0.44
C ARG A 56 16.08 -2.53 -0.91
N ASN A 57 16.48 -2.35 -2.15
CA ASN A 57 17.58 -3.11 -2.72
C ASN A 57 18.96 -2.64 -2.19
N THR A 58 20.04 -3.33 -2.56
CA THR A 58 21.43 -3.04 -2.16
C THR A 58 21.85 -1.59 -2.45
N GLU A 59 21.34 -0.98 -3.52
CA GLU A 59 21.64 0.42 -3.90
C GLU A 59 20.76 1.45 -3.19
N GLY A 60 19.88 1.00 -2.30
CA GLY A 60 18.96 1.87 -1.57
C GLY A 60 17.69 2.26 -2.34
N ARG A 61 17.47 1.73 -3.56
CA ARG A 61 16.22 1.95 -4.31
C ARG A 61 15.09 1.11 -3.72
N ILE A 62 13.90 1.69 -3.60
CA ILE A 62 12.71 0.94 -3.21
C ILE A 62 12.05 0.33 -4.45
N GLY A 63 11.66 -0.93 -4.33
CA GLY A 63 10.81 -1.64 -5.27
C GLY A 63 9.50 -2.08 -4.62
N ALA A 64 8.42 -2.10 -5.39
CA ALA A 64 7.15 -2.71 -5.03
C ALA A 64 6.73 -3.66 -6.15
N LEU A 65 6.66 -4.95 -5.86
CA LEU A 65 6.37 -6.00 -6.84
C LEU A 65 5.11 -6.77 -6.45
N ASP A 66 4.45 -7.42 -7.42
CA ASP A 66 3.43 -8.44 -7.11
C ASP A 66 4.04 -9.48 -6.15
N GLU A 67 3.28 -9.86 -5.14
CA GLU A 67 3.74 -10.82 -4.12
C GLU A 67 4.11 -12.17 -4.74
N LEU A 68 3.42 -12.60 -5.77
CA LEU A 68 3.53 -13.96 -6.26
C LEU A 68 4.46 -14.09 -7.48
N CYS A 69 5.58 -14.77 -7.28
CA CYS A 69 6.52 -15.08 -8.33
C CYS A 69 5.82 -15.63 -9.58
N PRO A 70 6.04 -15.07 -10.79
CA PRO A 70 5.35 -15.48 -12.01
C PRO A 70 5.68 -16.92 -12.44
N HIS A 71 6.78 -17.51 -11.95
CA HIS A 71 7.16 -18.87 -12.28
C HIS A 71 6.15 -19.91 -11.75
N ARG A 72 6.00 -20.01 -10.42
CA ARG A 72 5.11 -20.98 -9.77
C ARG A 72 4.40 -20.43 -8.53
N ARG A 73 4.10 -19.15 -8.52
CA ARG A 73 3.25 -18.49 -7.53
C ARG A 73 3.74 -18.59 -6.08
N ALA A 74 5.04 -18.84 -5.85
CA ALA A 74 5.61 -18.71 -4.50
C ALA A 74 5.66 -17.25 -4.09
N SER A 75 5.39 -16.96 -2.81
CA SER A 75 5.42 -15.59 -2.29
C SER A 75 6.85 -15.05 -2.24
N LEU A 76 7.08 -13.90 -2.87
CA LEU A 76 8.33 -13.17 -2.83
C LEU A 76 8.59 -12.51 -1.46
N ALA A 77 7.57 -12.42 -0.60
CA ALA A 77 7.75 -11.91 0.76
C ALA A 77 8.68 -12.78 1.63
N PHE A 78 8.85 -14.05 1.25
CA PHE A 78 9.84 -14.96 1.86
C PHE A 78 11.15 -15.02 1.08
N GLY A 79 11.28 -14.20 0.03
CA GLY A 79 12.44 -14.14 -0.83
C GLY A 79 13.67 -13.55 -0.12
N ARG A 80 14.84 -13.71 -0.75
CA ARG A 80 16.06 -13.05 -0.32
C ARG A 80 16.24 -11.76 -1.08
N ASN A 81 16.35 -10.67 -0.36
CA ASN A 81 16.69 -9.37 -0.89
C ASN A 81 18.23 -9.28 -0.91
N GLU A 82 18.81 -9.33 -2.10
CA GLU A 82 20.26 -9.46 -2.27
C GLU A 82 20.71 -8.98 -3.66
N GLU A 83 21.90 -8.38 -3.75
CA GLU A 83 22.52 -8.03 -5.04
C GLU A 83 21.56 -7.31 -5.99
N CYS A 84 20.98 -6.21 -5.51
CA CYS A 84 20.03 -5.34 -6.24
C CYS A 84 18.75 -6.02 -6.73
N GLY A 85 18.31 -7.11 -6.08
CA GLY A 85 17.08 -7.78 -6.48
C GLY A 85 16.48 -8.68 -5.42
N LEU A 86 15.21 -9.02 -5.61
CA LEU A 86 14.45 -9.92 -4.76
C LEU A 86 14.43 -11.32 -5.36
N ARG A 87 15.11 -12.26 -4.71
CA ARG A 87 15.25 -13.64 -5.14
C ARG A 87 14.16 -14.53 -4.56
N CYS A 88 13.40 -15.19 -5.41
CA CYS A 88 12.41 -16.18 -5.04
C CYS A 88 13.08 -17.40 -4.38
N LEU A 89 12.57 -17.82 -3.21
CA LEU A 89 13.12 -18.99 -2.50
C LEU A 89 12.91 -20.31 -3.24
N TYR A 90 11.86 -20.41 -4.09
CA TYR A 90 11.46 -21.69 -4.64
C TYR A 90 12.40 -22.17 -5.76
N HIS A 91 12.70 -21.32 -6.75
CA HIS A 91 13.56 -21.71 -7.88
C HIS A 91 14.63 -20.66 -8.22
N GLY A 92 14.87 -19.71 -7.32
CA GLY A 92 15.98 -18.77 -7.44
C GLY A 92 15.82 -17.66 -8.49
N TRP A 93 14.63 -17.50 -9.11
CA TRP A 93 14.40 -16.36 -9.99
C TRP A 93 14.53 -15.06 -9.21
N LYS A 94 15.33 -14.12 -9.71
CA LYS A 94 15.59 -12.84 -9.06
C LYS A 94 15.04 -11.71 -9.92
N PHE A 95 14.32 -10.78 -9.27
CA PHE A 95 13.68 -9.63 -9.91
C PHE A 95 14.27 -8.34 -9.37
N ASP A 96 14.57 -7.39 -10.26
CA ASP A 96 14.95 -6.03 -9.87
C ASP A 96 13.74 -5.22 -9.36
N VAL A 97 13.97 -3.96 -8.96
CA VAL A 97 12.92 -3.06 -8.46
C VAL A 97 11.91 -2.68 -9.54
N ASP A 98 12.26 -2.83 -10.81
CA ASP A 98 11.41 -2.55 -11.97
C ASP A 98 10.68 -3.82 -12.46
N GLY A 99 10.83 -4.93 -11.73
CA GLY A 99 10.16 -6.21 -12.00
C GLY A 99 10.81 -7.07 -13.09
N ASN A 100 11.96 -6.68 -13.64
CA ASN A 100 12.65 -7.49 -14.64
C ASN A 100 13.32 -8.71 -13.99
N ALA A 101 13.21 -9.89 -14.61
CA ALA A 101 13.96 -11.06 -14.16
C ALA A 101 15.43 -10.89 -14.53
N VAL A 102 16.27 -10.58 -13.54
CA VAL A 102 17.71 -10.35 -13.70
C VAL A 102 18.54 -11.63 -13.54
N ASP A 103 17.99 -12.64 -12.85
CA ASP A 103 18.59 -13.98 -12.75
C ASP A 103 17.49 -15.04 -12.74
N MET A 104 17.75 -16.13 -13.45
CA MET A 104 16.86 -17.28 -13.57
C MET A 104 17.71 -18.55 -13.42
N SER A 105 18.21 -18.78 -12.21
CA SER A 105 19.22 -19.84 -11.94
C SER A 105 18.73 -21.25 -12.18
N SER A 106 17.43 -21.50 -12.15
CA SER A 106 16.82 -22.81 -12.47
C SER A 106 16.65 -23.06 -13.98
N GLU A 107 16.83 -22.03 -14.81
CA GLU A 107 16.61 -22.14 -16.26
C GLU A 107 17.92 -22.27 -17.01
N PRO A 108 17.95 -23.05 -18.12
CA PRO A 108 19.10 -23.12 -18.99
C PRO A 108 19.58 -21.74 -19.45
N VAL A 109 20.89 -21.60 -19.69
CA VAL A 109 21.47 -20.27 -20.04
C VAL A 109 20.91 -19.74 -21.37
N ASP A 110 20.55 -20.62 -22.28
CA ASP A 110 19.97 -20.35 -23.61
C ASP A 110 18.44 -20.31 -23.61
N ALA A 111 17.80 -20.38 -22.43
CA ALA A 111 16.35 -20.34 -22.36
C ALA A 111 15.80 -19.02 -22.91
N LYS A 112 14.86 -19.10 -23.86
CA LYS A 112 14.23 -17.92 -24.49
C LYS A 112 13.53 -16.99 -23.52
N LEU A 113 13.21 -17.48 -22.32
CA LEU A 113 12.58 -16.72 -21.26
C LEU A 113 13.53 -15.71 -20.58
N ARG A 114 14.86 -15.94 -20.64
CA ARG A 114 15.85 -15.04 -20.06
C ARG A 114 15.77 -13.67 -20.72
N GLY A 115 15.67 -12.61 -19.91
CA GLY A 115 15.57 -11.23 -20.38
C GLY A 115 14.19 -10.79 -20.88
N THR A 116 13.19 -11.70 -20.95
CA THR A 116 11.82 -11.34 -21.35
C THR A 116 10.80 -11.41 -20.20
N MET A 117 11.14 -12.20 -19.17
CA MET A 117 10.23 -12.38 -18.03
C MET A 117 10.24 -11.18 -17.10
N LYS A 118 9.03 -10.79 -16.72
CA LYS A 118 8.80 -9.73 -15.75
C LYS A 118 7.75 -10.15 -14.73
N THR A 119 7.87 -9.63 -13.53
CA THR A 119 6.76 -9.55 -12.58
C THR A 119 6.14 -8.16 -12.61
N LYS A 120 4.89 -8.03 -12.18
CA LYS A 120 4.24 -6.73 -12.07
C LYS A 120 5.01 -5.90 -11.03
N ALA A 121 5.47 -4.73 -11.45
CA ALA A 121 6.05 -3.71 -10.59
C ALA A 121 5.12 -2.51 -10.50
N TYR A 122 5.11 -1.87 -9.34
CA TYR A 122 4.34 -0.66 -9.10
C TYR A 122 5.29 0.52 -9.01
N PRO A 123 5.01 1.65 -9.71
CA PRO A 123 5.76 2.88 -9.52
C PRO A 123 5.73 3.29 -8.04
N VAL A 124 6.87 3.72 -7.51
CA VAL A 124 7.04 4.09 -6.10
C VAL A 124 7.67 5.46 -5.95
N VAL A 125 7.31 6.17 -4.88
CA VAL A 125 7.94 7.41 -4.44
C VAL A 125 8.13 7.37 -2.93
N GLU A 126 9.32 7.75 -2.46
CA GLU A 126 9.58 7.99 -1.04
C GLU A 126 9.32 9.46 -0.73
N SER A 127 8.37 9.74 0.14
CA SER A 127 8.06 11.10 0.55
C SER A 127 7.34 11.15 1.89
N ALA A 128 7.66 12.18 2.68
CA ALA A 128 6.91 12.50 3.89
C ALA A 128 6.81 11.33 4.90
N GLY A 129 7.84 10.50 5.01
CA GLY A 129 7.87 9.35 5.92
C GLY A 129 7.19 8.09 5.39
N PHE A 130 6.66 8.12 4.15
CA PHE A 130 5.96 6.98 3.53
C PHE A 130 6.60 6.55 2.22
N VAL A 131 6.41 5.27 1.90
CA VAL A 131 6.51 4.74 0.55
C VAL A 131 5.13 4.82 -0.08
N TRP A 132 5.02 5.58 -1.16
CA TRP A 132 3.81 5.74 -1.95
C TRP A 132 3.89 4.85 -3.18
N VAL A 133 2.77 4.24 -3.53
CA VAL A 133 2.68 3.39 -4.72
C VAL A 133 1.58 3.87 -5.65
N TRP A 134 1.82 3.73 -6.96
CA TRP A 134 0.82 3.92 -7.99
C TRP A 134 0.27 2.56 -8.40
N MET A 135 -1.04 2.35 -8.20
CA MET A 135 -1.69 1.07 -8.52
C MET A 135 -2.55 1.13 -9.80
N GLY A 136 -2.61 2.30 -10.43
CA GLY A 136 -3.30 2.51 -11.70
C GLY A 136 -2.50 2.02 -12.90
N ASP A 137 -2.92 2.46 -14.09
CA ASP A 137 -2.21 2.18 -15.32
C ASP A 137 -0.79 2.79 -15.28
N PRO A 138 0.26 1.99 -15.45
CA PRO A 138 1.65 2.48 -15.41
C PRO A 138 1.99 3.43 -16.59
N GLU A 139 1.20 3.45 -17.66
CA GLU A 139 1.39 4.39 -18.77
C GLU A 139 0.76 5.77 -18.46
N ASN A 140 -0.09 5.85 -17.46
CA ASN A 140 -0.83 7.05 -17.08
C ASN A 140 -0.54 7.51 -15.64
N VAL A 141 0.70 7.34 -15.19
CA VAL A 141 1.13 7.78 -13.85
C VAL A 141 1.07 9.31 -13.75
N ILE A 142 0.25 9.82 -12.84
CA ILE A 142 0.22 11.27 -12.56
C ILE A 142 1.44 11.71 -11.76
N PRO A 143 1.93 12.95 -11.92
CA PRO A 143 3.00 13.48 -11.09
C PRO A 143 2.65 13.36 -9.59
N PHE A 144 3.60 12.90 -8.79
CA PHE A 144 3.41 12.85 -7.35
C PHE A 144 3.41 14.26 -6.76
N SER A 145 2.41 14.56 -5.94
CA SER A 145 2.34 15.79 -5.16
C SER A 145 2.42 15.44 -3.68
N PRO A 146 3.47 15.90 -2.97
CA PRO A 146 3.59 15.63 -1.54
C PRO A 146 2.41 16.19 -0.75
N PRO A 147 1.99 15.55 0.35
CA PRO A 147 0.99 16.11 1.23
C PRO A 147 1.42 17.48 1.78
N ASN A 148 0.49 18.42 1.93
CA ASN A 148 0.79 19.79 2.38
C ASN A 148 1.53 19.84 3.73
N TRP A 149 1.26 18.90 4.64
CA TRP A 149 1.92 18.82 5.94
C TRP A 149 3.41 18.43 5.83
N SER A 150 3.85 17.82 4.73
CA SER A 150 5.26 17.45 4.52
C SER A 150 6.20 18.63 4.40
N ALA A 151 5.68 19.82 4.17
CA ALA A 151 6.47 21.07 4.16
C ALA A 151 6.81 21.57 5.57
N ALA A 152 6.23 21.00 6.62
CA ALA A 152 6.57 21.35 8.00
C ALA A 152 7.97 20.83 8.36
N PRO A 153 8.70 21.51 9.27
CA PRO A 153 9.96 20.99 9.81
C PRO A 153 9.77 19.60 10.42
N ALA A 154 10.75 18.71 10.23
CA ALA A 154 10.66 17.30 10.64
C ALA A 154 10.34 17.11 12.12
N GLU A 155 10.87 17.98 12.99
CA GLU A 155 10.62 17.99 14.42
C GLU A 155 9.15 18.35 14.80
N LYS A 156 8.37 18.83 13.86
CA LYS A 156 6.94 19.13 14.01
C LYS A 156 6.04 18.08 13.39
N ILE A 157 6.61 17.04 12.81
CA ILE A 157 5.88 15.95 12.16
C ILE A 157 5.94 14.73 13.09
N SER A 158 4.77 14.22 13.47
CA SER A 158 4.65 12.92 14.12
C SER A 158 3.72 12.03 13.31
N ILE A 159 4.19 10.84 12.97
CA ILE A 159 3.43 9.88 12.19
C ILE A 159 3.13 8.68 13.08
N VAL A 160 1.85 8.28 13.13
CA VAL A 160 1.40 7.09 13.84
C VAL A 160 0.65 6.21 12.86
N LYS A 161 1.07 4.95 12.74
CA LYS A 161 0.40 3.93 11.95
C LYS A 161 -0.56 3.13 12.83
N LEU A 162 -1.84 3.20 12.53
CA LEU A 162 -2.87 2.36 13.15
C LEU A 162 -3.43 1.40 12.11
N HIS A 163 -3.52 0.12 12.45
CA HIS A 163 -4.10 -0.89 11.59
C HIS A 163 -5.49 -1.30 12.12
N GLY A 164 -6.52 -0.93 11.39
CA GLY A 164 -7.91 -1.36 11.66
C GLY A 164 -8.25 -2.62 10.85
N GLY A 165 -8.73 -3.67 11.51
CA GLY A 165 -9.20 -4.90 10.84
C GLY A 165 -10.60 -4.73 10.25
N CYS A 166 -10.88 -3.64 9.54
CA CYS A 166 -12.19 -3.32 8.97
C CYS A 166 -12.06 -2.71 7.56
N ASN A 167 -13.19 -2.48 6.91
CA ASN A 167 -13.21 -1.80 5.63
C ASN A 167 -12.76 -0.34 5.79
N TRP A 168 -12.05 0.20 4.79
CA TRP A 168 -11.53 1.56 4.77
C TRP A 168 -12.60 2.63 5.03
N ALA A 169 -13.83 2.42 4.52
CA ALA A 169 -14.94 3.36 4.68
C ALA A 169 -15.34 3.51 6.15
N GLN A 170 -15.31 2.42 6.93
CA GLN A 170 -15.59 2.47 8.36
C GLN A 170 -14.54 3.26 9.13
N VAL A 171 -13.27 3.17 8.72
CA VAL A 171 -12.22 4.02 9.31
C VAL A 171 -12.47 5.49 8.97
N LEU A 172 -12.90 5.78 7.73
CA LEU A 172 -13.16 7.14 7.27
C LEU A 172 -14.40 7.76 7.91
N GLU A 173 -15.42 6.98 8.28
CA GLU A 173 -16.62 7.46 8.94
C GLU A 173 -16.30 8.24 10.24
N GLY A 174 -15.35 7.77 11.02
CA GLY A 174 -14.92 8.45 12.24
C GLY A 174 -14.37 9.87 11.99
N PRO A 175 -13.37 10.09 11.14
CA PRO A 175 -12.84 11.42 10.82
C PRO A 175 -13.85 12.37 10.15
N ILE A 176 -14.83 11.85 9.43
CA ILE A 176 -15.88 12.68 8.80
C ILE A 176 -16.94 13.12 9.81
N ASP A 177 -17.24 12.29 10.82
CA ASP A 177 -18.21 12.61 11.84
C ASP A 177 -17.63 13.60 12.87
N SER A 178 -17.97 14.87 12.73
CA SER A 178 -17.57 15.90 13.70
C SER A 178 -18.37 15.85 15.00
N ALA A 179 -19.55 15.21 15.02
CA ALA A 179 -20.43 15.22 16.19
C ALA A 179 -19.88 14.37 17.34
N HIS A 180 -19.23 13.24 17.06
CA HIS A 180 -18.65 12.40 18.10
C HIS A 180 -17.49 13.07 18.85
N SER A 181 -16.77 13.99 18.20
CA SER A 181 -15.57 14.62 18.78
C SER A 181 -15.86 15.36 20.06
N SER A 182 -16.97 16.10 20.13
CA SER A 182 -17.36 16.82 21.32
C SER A 182 -17.82 15.90 22.47
N SER A 183 -18.33 14.73 22.13
CA SER A 183 -18.82 13.75 23.09
C SER A 183 -17.73 12.77 23.54
N LEU A 184 -17.03 12.17 22.59
CA LEU A 184 -16.08 11.07 22.86
C LEU A 184 -14.68 11.59 23.25
N HIS A 185 -14.26 12.71 22.67
CA HIS A 185 -12.90 13.24 22.85
C HIS A 185 -12.83 14.50 23.75
N SER A 186 -13.93 14.89 24.39
CA SER A 186 -13.94 16.00 25.33
C SER A 186 -13.80 15.54 26.78
N ALA A 187 -12.82 16.11 27.49
CA ALA A 187 -12.65 15.89 28.92
C ALA A 187 -13.70 16.60 29.80
N ASN A 188 -14.44 17.55 29.24
CA ASN A 188 -15.38 18.41 29.95
C ASN A 188 -16.83 18.19 29.51
N MET A 189 -17.17 16.98 29.10
CA MET A 189 -18.54 16.70 28.69
C MET A 189 -19.50 16.76 29.88
N PRO A 190 -20.57 17.58 29.81
CA PRO A 190 -21.65 17.47 30.80
C PRO A 190 -22.34 16.10 30.63
N PRO A 191 -22.84 15.50 31.71
CA PRO A 191 -23.62 14.27 31.63
C PRO A 191 -24.75 14.43 30.60
N ALA A 192 -25.00 13.40 29.78
CA ALA A 192 -26.08 13.41 28.81
C ALA A 192 -27.40 13.62 29.54
N THR A 193 -28.02 14.79 29.32
CA THR A 193 -29.36 15.07 29.83
C THR A 193 -30.36 14.36 28.90
N ARG A 194 -31.26 13.56 29.48
CA ARG A 194 -32.32 12.93 28.75
C ARG A 194 -33.18 14.03 28.08
N VAL A 195 -33.17 14.08 26.77
CA VAL A 195 -34.07 14.98 26.04
C VAL A 195 -35.50 14.40 26.21
N THR A 196 -36.31 15.12 27.00
CA THR A 196 -37.70 14.75 27.29
C THR A 196 -38.68 15.37 26.29
N GLY A 197 -38.28 15.67 25.09
CA GLY A 197 -39.12 16.18 24.03
C GLY A 197 -39.45 15.10 22.96
N PRO A 198 -40.53 15.29 22.19
CA PRO A 198 -40.79 14.41 21.04
C PRO A 198 -39.65 14.49 20.04
N PRO A 199 -39.31 13.41 19.32
CA PRO A 199 -38.28 13.44 18.30
C PRO A 199 -38.61 14.53 17.27
N ALA A 200 -37.60 15.27 16.85
CA ALA A 200 -37.73 16.22 15.76
C ALA A 200 -38.19 15.46 14.50
N THR A 201 -39.32 15.90 13.92
CA THR A 201 -39.88 15.36 12.67
C THR A 201 -39.05 15.78 11.47
#